data_25a6bf1164d2833101dba191ef20b70f
#
_entry.id   25a6bf1164d2833101dba191ef20b70f
#
_cell.length_a   1.000
_cell.length_b   1.000
_cell.length_c   1.000
_cell.angle_alpha   90.00
_cell.angle_beta   90.00
_cell.angle_gamma   90.00
#
_symmetry.space_group_name_H-M   'P 1'
#
loop_
_entity.id
_entity.type
_entity.pdbx_description
1 polymer ?
#
loop_
_entity_poly.entity_id
_entity_poly.type
_entity_poly.pdbx_seq_one_letter_code
_entity_poly.pdbx_strand_id
1 'polypeptide(L)'
;MPLDAICMQAVVRETAAQIENTRIEKIQQPARDQVILLLRGGRRLLLNAGASQPRLHLTQQLRDNPAQPPMFCMLLRKHLAGGRLLRLEQEPLERVVTLTVRAVDELGEQSDYRLILEAMPRHANLILVDREGRIVDCLRRVDFEMSQQRQVLPGLYYRLPPRQDKCDPLTTEEDAFRRLLARRPEDSPLDRWLMDTFTAIPPLLARELVCRTCGETDARSTDPDTLWQTFHTWQQQVQEGRFLPQLLEREGRPADFSYFPVTQYGPSVTCRTYDTFAQLLDDFYQGREQADRVRQKGQDLMKAATAARDRVRRKLALQEKEYAAAQDREPLRLA
;
A
#
# COMPACT_ATOMS: atom_id res chain seq x y z
N MET A 1 10.16 3.96 -1.48
CA MET A 1 9.06 3.05 -1.15
C MET A 1 9.34 1.75 -1.84
N PRO A 2 9.49 0.67 -1.09
CA PRO A 2 9.97 -0.57 -1.70
C PRO A 2 8.94 -1.23 -2.64
N LEU A 3 7.64 -1.14 -2.35
CA LEU A 3 6.61 -1.72 -3.22
C LEU A 3 6.11 -0.67 -4.23
N ASP A 4 6.85 -0.50 -5.33
CA ASP A 4 6.41 0.27 -6.50
C ASP A 4 5.44 -0.53 -7.39
N ALA A 5 4.96 0.07 -8.48
CA ALA A 5 3.97 -0.57 -9.33
C ALA A 5 4.51 -1.82 -10.05
N ILE A 6 5.77 -1.84 -10.44
CA ILE A 6 6.38 -2.99 -11.14
C ILE A 6 6.70 -4.11 -10.15
N CYS A 7 7.20 -3.77 -8.96
CA CYS A 7 7.36 -4.76 -7.89
C CYS A 7 6.01 -5.37 -7.50
N MET A 8 4.95 -4.56 -7.45
CA MET A 8 3.59 -5.03 -7.22
C MET A 8 3.11 -5.97 -8.33
N GLN A 9 3.45 -5.69 -9.59
CA GLN A 9 3.15 -6.58 -10.72
C GLN A 9 3.77 -7.97 -10.53
N ALA A 10 5.02 -8.02 -10.08
CA ALA A 10 5.68 -9.29 -9.77
C ALA A 10 4.95 -10.07 -8.66
N VAL A 11 4.59 -9.39 -7.58
CA VAL A 11 3.83 -9.96 -6.45
C VAL A 11 2.44 -10.43 -6.88
N VAL A 12 1.72 -9.62 -7.67
CA VAL A 12 0.38 -9.96 -8.16
C VAL A 12 0.44 -11.18 -9.06
N ARG A 13 1.41 -11.24 -9.99
CA ARG A 13 1.60 -12.38 -10.90
C ARG A 13 1.88 -13.68 -10.14
N GLU A 14 2.80 -13.64 -9.15
CA GLU A 14 3.11 -14.79 -8.29
C GLU A 14 1.89 -15.24 -7.49
N THR A 15 1.17 -14.27 -6.92
CA THR A 15 0.00 -14.53 -6.08
C THR A 15 -1.16 -15.09 -6.91
N ALA A 16 -1.49 -14.47 -8.05
CA ALA A 16 -2.59 -14.87 -8.94
C ALA A 16 -2.46 -16.34 -9.36
N ALA A 17 -1.26 -16.75 -9.78
CA ALA A 17 -0.97 -18.14 -10.19
C ALA A 17 -1.31 -19.18 -9.09
N GLN A 18 -1.35 -18.77 -7.82
CA GLN A 18 -1.60 -19.66 -6.71
C GLN A 18 -3.04 -19.64 -6.20
N ILE A 19 -3.77 -18.51 -6.36
CA ILE A 19 -5.05 -18.31 -5.69
C ILE A 19 -6.25 -18.15 -6.61
N GLU A 20 -6.05 -17.90 -7.90
CA GLU A 20 -7.18 -17.83 -8.83
C GLU A 20 -7.98 -19.12 -8.86
N ASN A 21 -9.29 -18.98 -9.02
CA ASN A 21 -10.26 -20.07 -8.93
C ASN A 21 -10.37 -20.76 -7.57
N THR A 22 -9.76 -20.24 -6.51
CA THR A 22 -9.92 -20.77 -5.15
C THR A 22 -11.15 -20.16 -4.45
N ARG A 23 -11.66 -20.90 -3.44
CA ARG A 23 -12.79 -20.45 -2.61
C ARG A 23 -12.31 -19.68 -1.39
N ILE A 24 -12.99 -18.59 -1.03
CA ILE A 24 -12.79 -17.84 0.21
C ILE A 24 -13.51 -18.58 1.33
N GLU A 25 -12.76 -19.15 2.28
CA GLU A 25 -13.32 -19.90 3.41
C GLU A 25 -13.63 -18.99 4.60
N LYS A 26 -12.74 -18.02 4.87
CA LYS A 26 -12.90 -17.12 6.01
C LYS A 26 -12.29 -15.76 5.71
N ILE A 27 -12.87 -14.71 6.27
CA ILE A 27 -12.37 -13.34 6.19
C ILE A 27 -12.09 -12.85 7.61
N GLN A 28 -10.90 -12.29 7.80
CA GLN A 28 -10.41 -11.78 9.08
C GLN A 28 -9.91 -10.34 8.90
N GLN A 29 -10.03 -9.54 9.93
CA GLN A 29 -9.49 -8.19 9.97
C GLN A 29 -8.72 -8.01 11.30
N PRO A 30 -7.45 -8.44 11.35
CA PRO A 30 -6.65 -8.43 12.58
C PRO A 30 -6.27 -7.02 13.05
N ALA A 31 -6.24 -6.04 12.12
CA ALA A 31 -6.00 -4.63 12.42
C ALA A 31 -6.95 -3.76 11.60
N ARG A 32 -7.06 -2.49 11.97
CA ARG A 32 -7.98 -1.53 11.33
C ARG A 32 -7.81 -1.47 9.81
N ASP A 33 -6.59 -1.62 9.32
CA ASP A 33 -6.18 -1.45 7.93
C ASP A 33 -5.67 -2.75 7.27
N GLN A 34 -5.86 -3.91 7.92
CA GLN A 34 -5.42 -5.21 7.41
C GLN A 34 -6.59 -6.17 7.30
N VAL A 35 -6.78 -6.75 6.12
CA VAL A 35 -7.73 -7.83 5.87
C VAL A 35 -6.97 -9.07 5.41
N ILE A 36 -7.36 -10.24 5.91
CA ILE A 36 -6.82 -11.53 5.50
C ILE A 36 -7.96 -12.38 4.95
N LEU A 37 -7.80 -12.84 3.71
CA LEU A 37 -8.66 -13.83 3.10
C LEU A 37 -8.01 -15.20 3.28
N LEU A 38 -8.69 -16.08 4.02
CA LEU A 38 -8.31 -17.49 4.12
C LEU A 38 -8.95 -18.22 2.94
N LEU A 39 -8.10 -18.78 2.11
CA LEU A 39 -8.49 -19.45 0.88
C LEU A 39 -8.39 -20.96 1.05
N ARG A 40 -9.19 -21.69 0.28
CA ARG A 40 -9.14 -23.15 0.23
C ARG A 40 -7.72 -23.63 -0.05
N GLY A 41 -7.27 -24.64 0.68
CA GLY A 41 -5.89 -25.12 0.63
C GLY A 41 -4.95 -24.42 1.61
N GLY A 42 -5.49 -23.69 2.59
CA GLY A 42 -4.73 -23.10 3.72
C GLY A 42 -3.97 -21.83 3.38
N ARG A 43 -4.11 -21.30 2.16
CA ARG A 43 -3.45 -20.05 1.75
C ARG A 43 -4.09 -18.84 2.42
N ARG A 44 -3.27 -17.89 2.82
CA ARG A 44 -3.70 -16.62 3.45
C ARG A 44 -3.25 -15.45 2.60
N LEU A 45 -4.21 -14.74 2.00
CA LEU A 45 -3.93 -13.51 1.27
C LEU A 45 -4.09 -12.32 2.22
N LEU A 46 -3.00 -11.64 2.52
CA LEU A 46 -2.99 -10.38 3.26
C LEU A 46 -3.23 -9.22 2.31
N LEU A 47 -4.18 -8.35 2.67
CA LEU A 47 -4.44 -7.06 2.07
C LEU A 47 -4.21 -6.00 3.15
N ASN A 48 -3.21 -5.17 2.99
CA ASN A 48 -2.87 -4.11 3.93
C ASN A 48 -3.05 -2.73 3.26
N ALA A 49 -4.00 -1.95 3.74
CA ALA A 49 -4.23 -0.56 3.33
C ALA A 49 -3.71 0.45 4.36
N GLY A 50 -2.73 0.05 5.19
CA GLY A 50 -2.04 0.93 6.12
C GLY A 50 -1.20 1.99 5.41
N ALA A 51 -1.24 3.24 5.89
CA ALA A 51 -0.56 4.36 5.25
C ALA A 51 0.96 4.21 5.15
N SER A 52 1.58 3.47 6.08
CA SER A 52 3.03 3.25 6.12
C SER A 52 3.47 2.07 5.25
N GLN A 53 2.61 1.05 5.09
CA GLN A 53 3.01 -0.24 4.53
C GLN A 53 1.90 -0.87 3.66
N PRO A 54 1.31 -0.13 2.69
CA PRO A 54 0.27 -0.68 1.84
C PRO A 54 0.84 -1.78 0.93
N ARG A 55 0.19 -2.96 0.92
CA ARG A 55 0.64 -4.12 0.16
C ARG A 55 -0.38 -5.25 0.10
N LEU A 56 -0.15 -6.19 -0.78
CA LEU A 56 -0.76 -7.52 -0.75
C LEU A 56 0.31 -8.59 -0.95
N HIS A 57 0.15 -9.73 -0.35
CA HIS A 57 0.92 -10.94 -0.62
C HIS A 57 0.34 -12.15 0.12
N LEU A 58 0.73 -13.35 -0.28
CA LEU A 58 0.46 -14.55 0.51
C LEU A 58 1.34 -14.55 1.75
N THR A 59 0.74 -14.74 2.94
CA THR A 59 1.47 -14.72 4.22
C THR A 59 1.34 -16.05 4.96
N GLN A 60 2.42 -16.46 5.59
CA GLN A 60 2.44 -17.56 6.54
C GLN A 60 2.23 -17.10 7.99
N GLN A 61 2.32 -15.79 8.22
CA GLN A 61 2.22 -15.24 9.56
C GLN A 61 0.79 -15.33 10.11
N LEU A 62 0.69 -15.81 11.34
CA LEU A 62 -0.56 -15.78 12.10
C LEU A 62 -0.71 -14.42 12.78
N ARG A 63 -1.93 -13.92 12.80
CA ARG A 63 -2.26 -12.66 13.46
C ARG A 63 -3.50 -12.84 14.35
N ASP A 64 -3.44 -12.27 15.53
CA ASP A 64 -4.57 -12.27 16.45
C ASP A 64 -5.69 -11.37 15.91
N ASN A 65 -6.91 -11.86 16.02
CA ASN A 65 -8.08 -11.10 15.64
C ASN A 65 -8.68 -10.41 16.86
N PRO A 66 -9.31 -9.24 16.71
CA PRO A 66 -10.06 -8.62 17.79
C PRO A 66 -11.24 -9.51 18.19
N ALA A 67 -11.64 -9.43 19.46
CA ALA A 67 -12.78 -10.20 20.00
C ALA A 67 -14.07 -9.92 19.22
N GLN A 68 -14.27 -8.65 18.81
CA GLN A 68 -15.38 -8.25 17.96
C GLN A 68 -14.85 -7.84 16.58
N PRO A 69 -15.32 -8.47 15.49
CA PRO A 69 -14.92 -8.10 14.14
C PRO A 69 -15.36 -6.68 13.80
N PRO A 70 -14.51 -5.86 13.15
CA PRO A 70 -14.91 -4.54 12.65
C PRO A 70 -16.06 -4.62 11.64
N MET A 71 -16.83 -3.54 11.50
CA MET A 71 -17.97 -3.46 10.58
C MET A 71 -17.61 -3.81 9.14
N PHE A 72 -16.47 -3.31 8.65
CA PHE A 72 -16.01 -3.60 7.30
C PHE A 72 -15.72 -5.11 7.11
N CYS A 73 -15.17 -5.78 8.13
CA CYS A 73 -14.98 -7.25 8.10
C CYS A 73 -16.32 -7.99 7.99
N MET A 74 -17.32 -7.55 8.74
CA MET A 74 -18.65 -8.15 8.70
C MET A 74 -19.31 -7.97 7.33
N LEU A 75 -19.15 -6.80 6.73
CA LEU A 75 -19.62 -6.51 5.39
C LEU A 75 -18.91 -7.38 4.33
N LEU A 76 -17.59 -7.49 4.39
CA LEU A 76 -16.86 -8.39 3.50
C LEU A 76 -17.31 -9.85 3.66
N ARG A 77 -17.57 -10.31 4.88
CA ARG A 77 -18.11 -11.65 5.14
C ARG A 77 -19.48 -11.86 4.51
N LYS A 78 -20.35 -10.86 4.63
CA LYS A 78 -21.69 -10.90 4.05
C LYS A 78 -21.66 -11.10 2.54
N HIS A 79 -20.78 -10.40 1.82
CA HIS A 79 -20.75 -10.39 0.36
C HIS A 79 -19.76 -11.38 -0.27
N LEU A 80 -18.68 -11.74 0.42
CA LEU A 80 -17.57 -12.48 -0.19
C LEU A 80 -17.32 -13.86 0.43
N ALA A 81 -17.82 -14.14 1.65
CA ALA A 81 -17.57 -15.43 2.29
C ALA A 81 -18.21 -16.57 1.51
N GLY A 82 -17.46 -17.65 1.29
CA GLY A 82 -17.89 -18.77 0.46
C GLY A 82 -17.79 -18.52 -1.04
N GLY A 83 -17.50 -17.29 -1.47
CA GLY A 83 -17.32 -16.93 -2.87
C GLY A 83 -16.04 -17.51 -3.47
N ARG A 84 -15.98 -17.53 -4.80
CA ARG A 84 -14.82 -17.96 -5.59
C ARG A 84 -14.06 -16.74 -6.08
N LEU A 85 -12.78 -16.65 -5.78
CA LEU A 85 -11.89 -15.65 -6.35
C LEU A 85 -11.60 -16.02 -7.79
N LEU A 86 -12.08 -15.24 -8.75
CA LEU A 86 -11.96 -15.50 -10.17
C LEU A 86 -10.64 -15.01 -10.72
N ARG A 87 -10.26 -13.76 -10.38
CA ARG A 87 -9.08 -13.06 -10.91
C ARG A 87 -8.45 -12.18 -9.86
N LEU A 88 -7.15 -12.01 -9.99
CA LEU A 88 -6.34 -11.02 -9.28
C LEU A 88 -5.57 -10.21 -10.32
N GLU A 89 -5.95 -8.96 -10.53
CA GLU A 89 -5.44 -8.11 -11.60
C GLU A 89 -4.94 -6.79 -11.05
N GLN A 90 -3.87 -6.26 -11.64
CA GLN A 90 -3.35 -4.93 -11.33
C GLN A 90 -3.64 -3.98 -12.48
N GLU A 91 -4.03 -2.76 -12.17
CA GLU A 91 -4.09 -1.67 -13.16
C GLU A 91 -2.67 -1.38 -13.68
N PRO A 92 -2.45 -1.35 -15.01
CA PRO A 92 -1.13 -1.20 -15.60
C PRO A 92 -0.36 0.00 -15.03
N LEU A 93 0.86 -0.24 -14.55
CA LEU A 93 1.79 0.74 -13.97
C LEU A 93 1.24 1.51 -12.75
N GLU A 94 0.11 1.09 -12.21
CA GLU A 94 -0.52 1.69 -11.03
C GLU A 94 -0.46 0.75 -9.82
N ARG A 95 -0.54 1.30 -8.63
CA ARG A 95 -0.60 0.52 -7.38
C ARG A 95 -2.05 0.28 -6.96
N VAL A 96 -2.85 -0.17 -7.91
CA VAL A 96 -4.25 -0.53 -7.74
C VAL A 96 -4.42 -1.98 -8.15
N VAL A 97 -4.92 -2.81 -7.23
CA VAL A 97 -5.12 -4.23 -7.44
C VAL A 97 -6.57 -4.60 -7.19
N THR A 98 -7.16 -5.31 -8.12
CA THR A 98 -8.56 -5.74 -8.09
C THR A 98 -8.64 -7.25 -7.94
N LEU A 99 -9.37 -7.69 -6.91
CA LEU A 99 -9.79 -9.07 -6.72
C LEU A 99 -11.23 -9.20 -7.20
N THR A 100 -11.48 -9.96 -8.25
CA THR A 100 -12.83 -10.27 -8.71
C THR A 100 -13.30 -11.54 -8.04
N VAL A 101 -14.39 -11.45 -7.29
CA VAL A 101 -14.97 -12.56 -6.51
C VAL A 101 -16.40 -12.80 -6.95
N ARG A 102 -16.71 -14.04 -7.36
CA ARG A 102 -18.07 -14.51 -7.60
C ARG A 102 -18.63 -15.08 -6.32
N ALA A 103 -19.71 -14.50 -5.83
CA ALA A 103 -20.40 -14.95 -4.62
C ALA A 103 -21.92 -15.03 -4.87
N VAL A 104 -22.61 -15.69 -3.95
CA VAL A 104 -24.07 -15.74 -3.96
C VAL A 104 -24.57 -14.59 -3.11
N ASP A 105 -25.46 -13.78 -3.63
CA ASP A 105 -26.07 -12.67 -2.92
C ASP A 105 -27.20 -13.14 -1.97
N GLU A 106 -27.87 -12.19 -1.30
CA GLU A 106 -28.95 -12.47 -0.35
C GLU A 106 -30.20 -13.09 -0.99
N LEU A 107 -30.36 -12.93 -2.30
CA LEU A 107 -31.48 -13.51 -3.07
C LEU A 107 -31.14 -14.89 -3.62
N GLY A 108 -29.92 -15.39 -3.39
CA GLY A 108 -29.44 -16.67 -3.92
C GLY A 108 -28.92 -16.59 -5.35
N GLU A 109 -28.79 -15.37 -5.92
CA GLU A 109 -28.23 -15.17 -7.25
C GLU A 109 -26.71 -15.02 -7.23
N GLN A 110 -26.07 -15.50 -8.30
CA GLN A 110 -24.62 -15.29 -8.46
C GLN A 110 -24.34 -13.83 -8.85
N SER A 111 -23.48 -13.18 -8.11
CA SER A 111 -23.03 -11.82 -8.34
C SER A 111 -21.52 -11.70 -8.26
N ASP A 112 -20.94 -10.88 -9.13
CA ASP A 112 -19.52 -10.59 -9.14
C ASP A 112 -19.24 -9.30 -8.36
N TYR A 113 -18.39 -9.40 -7.37
CA TYR A 113 -17.89 -8.28 -6.57
C TYR A 113 -16.42 -8.02 -6.90
N ARG A 114 -16.01 -6.78 -6.78
CA ARG A 114 -14.61 -6.39 -6.90
C ARG A 114 -14.13 -5.84 -5.55
N LEU A 115 -13.12 -6.49 -4.97
CA LEU A 115 -12.41 -5.96 -3.80
C LEU A 115 -11.13 -5.30 -4.30
N ILE A 116 -11.05 -3.98 -4.18
CA ILE A 116 -10.00 -3.16 -4.77
C ILE A 116 -9.07 -2.65 -3.67
N LEU A 117 -7.80 -2.96 -3.78
CA LEU A 117 -6.73 -2.41 -2.95
C LEU A 117 -6.05 -1.27 -3.72
N GLU A 118 -6.14 -0.07 -3.18
CA GLU A 118 -5.33 1.08 -3.59
C GLU A 118 -4.13 1.18 -2.63
N ALA A 119 -2.93 0.84 -3.12
CA ALA A 119 -1.74 0.76 -2.29
C ALA A 119 -0.86 2.03 -2.36
N MET A 120 -1.49 3.20 -2.39
CA MET A 120 -0.80 4.48 -2.34
C MET A 120 -0.69 4.94 -0.87
N PRO A 121 0.51 5.27 -0.33
CA PRO A 121 0.73 5.42 1.11
C PRO A 121 -0.33 6.23 1.85
N ARG A 122 -0.41 7.51 1.61
CA ARG A 122 -1.34 8.41 2.33
C ARG A 122 -2.81 8.17 1.98
N HIS A 123 -3.06 7.59 0.80
CA HIS A 123 -4.39 7.36 0.22
C HIS A 123 -4.75 5.88 0.11
N ALA A 124 -3.98 5.01 0.80
CA ALA A 124 -4.24 3.59 0.75
C ALA A 124 -5.65 3.27 1.26
N ASN A 125 -6.37 2.43 0.52
CA ASN A 125 -7.74 2.07 0.81
C ASN A 125 -8.05 0.64 0.36
N LEU A 126 -9.08 0.05 0.94
CA LEU A 126 -9.67 -1.20 0.50
C LEU A 126 -11.16 -0.94 0.28
N ILE A 127 -11.63 -1.19 -0.94
CA ILE A 127 -12.94 -0.77 -1.43
C ILE A 127 -13.68 -1.98 -1.99
N LEU A 128 -14.88 -2.24 -1.50
CA LEU A 128 -15.77 -3.25 -2.06
C LEU A 128 -16.71 -2.60 -3.07
N VAL A 129 -16.77 -3.16 -4.27
CA VAL A 129 -17.56 -2.66 -5.40
C VAL A 129 -18.45 -3.78 -5.91
N ASP A 130 -19.72 -3.47 -6.21
CA ASP A 130 -20.69 -4.41 -6.77
C ASP A 130 -20.51 -4.60 -8.30
N ARG A 131 -21.37 -5.43 -8.89
CA ARG A 131 -21.36 -5.72 -10.33
C ARG A 131 -21.67 -4.50 -11.20
N GLU A 132 -22.44 -3.55 -10.69
CA GLU A 132 -22.79 -2.30 -11.38
C GLU A 132 -21.67 -1.26 -11.31
N GLY A 133 -20.63 -1.50 -10.52
CA GLY A 133 -19.52 -0.57 -10.31
C GLY A 133 -19.74 0.44 -9.19
N ARG A 134 -20.76 0.24 -8.35
CA ARG A 134 -21.04 1.09 -7.19
C ARG A 134 -20.22 0.61 -5.99
N ILE A 135 -19.73 1.54 -5.22
CA ILE A 135 -19.04 1.26 -3.95
C ILE A 135 -20.06 0.77 -2.93
N VAL A 136 -19.92 -0.47 -2.50
CA VAL A 136 -20.73 -1.04 -1.42
C VAL A 136 -20.29 -0.46 -0.07
N ASP A 137 -18.98 -0.49 0.20
CA ASP A 137 -18.33 0.22 1.31
C ASP A 137 -16.81 0.26 1.08
N CYS A 138 -16.11 1.00 1.94
CA CYS A 138 -14.67 1.14 1.89
C CYS A 138 -14.08 1.27 3.30
N LEU A 139 -12.81 0.92 3.43
CA LEU A 139 -12.11 0.98 4.70
C LEU A 139 -11.93 2.43 5.19
N ARG A 140 -11.70 3.35 4.24
CA ARG A 140 -11.58 4.79 4.49
C ARG A 140 -12.52 5.54 3.56
N ARG A 141 -13.46 6.25 4.15
CA ARG A 141 -14.36 7.14 3.41
C ARG A 141 -13.63 8.44 3.10
N VAL A 142 -13.72 8.86 1.85
CA VAL A 142 -13.16 10.12 1.36
C VAL A 142 -14.31 10.94 0.83
N ASP A 143 -14.68 11.98 1.55
CA ASP A 143 -15.73 12.93 1.18
C ASP A 143 -15.17 14.15 0.40
N PHE A 144 -16.04 15.08 0.08
CA PHE A 144 -15.70 16.28 -0.65
C PHE A 144 -14.75 17.22 0.13
N GLU A 145 -14.84 17.23 1.46
CA GLU A 145 -13.95 18.04 2.31
C GLU A 145 -12.52 17.49 2.29
N MET A 146 -12.37 16.15 2.22
CA MET A 146 -11.06 15.50 2.15
C MET A 146 -10.44 15.51 0.76
N SER A 147 -11.26 15.46 -0.31
CA SER A 147 -10.79 15.49 -1.70
C SER A 147 -11.85 16.04 -2.64
N GLN A 148 -11.54 17.17 -3.28
CA GLN A 148 -12.38 17.74 -4.34
C GLN A 148 -12.30 16.96 -5.66
N GLN A 149 -11.18 16.24 -5.90
CA GLN A 149 -10.95 15.53 -7.16
C GLN A 149 -11.67 14.17 -7.22
N ARG A 150 -11.73 13.45 -6.08
CA ARG A 150 -12.25 12.10 -6.04
C ARG A 150 -12.79 11.75 -4.67
N GLN A 151 -14.08 11.45 -4.61
CA GLN A 151 -14.74 10.92 -3.43
C GLN A 151 -14.78 9.39 -3.47
N VAL A 152 -14.70 8.76 -2.29
CA VAL A 152 -14.83 7.31 -2.10
C VAL A 152 -15.84 7.08 -0.98
N LEU A 153 -17.11 6.96 -1.36
CA LEU A 153 -18.24 6.83 -0.43
C LEU A 153 -19.18 5.71 -0.92
N PRO A 154 -19.86 5.00 -0.01
CA PRO A 154 -20.91 4.05 -0.37
C PRO A 154 -21.96 4.66 -1.28
N GLY A 155 -22.39 3.91 -2.30
CA GLY A 155 -23.39 4.31 -3.29
C GLY A 155 -22.84 5.08 -4.50
N LEU A 156 -21.62 5.63 -4.44
CA LEU A 156 -20.98 6.26 -5.59
C LEU A 156 -20.36 5.20 -6.52
N TYR A 157 -20.21 5.56 -7.79
CA TYR A 157 -19.45 4.73 -8.73
C TYR A 157 -17.96 4.81 -8.44
N TYR A 158 -17.31 3.65 -8.43
CA TYR A 158 -15.85 3.60 -8.31
C TYR A 158 -15.19 4.23 -9.53
N ARG A 159 -14.20 5.08 -9.27
CA ARG A 159 -13.32 5.66 -10.29
C ARG A 159 -11.88 5.40 -9.90
N LEU A 160 -11.03 5.11 -10.88
CA LEU A 160 -9.59 4.99 -10.64
C LEU A 160 -9.00 6.30 -10.09
N PRO A 161 -7.95 6.21 -9.27
CA PRO A 161 -7.15 7.38 -8.92
C PRO A 161 -6.64 8.11 -10.17
N PRO A 162 -6.43 9.43 -10.11
CA PRO A 162 -5.86 10.16 -11.23
C PRO A 162 -4.45 9.67 -11.53
N ARG A 163 -4.17 9.42 -12.81
CA ARG A 163 -2.84 9.02 -13.29
C ARG A 163 -1.89 10.21 -13.31
N GLN A 164 -0.61 9.93 -13.20
CA GLN A 164 0.43 10.93 -13.42
C GLN A 164 0.60 11.18 -14.93
N ASP A 165 0.83 12.44 -15.32
CA ASP A 165 1.15 12.79 -16.70
C ASP A 165 2.63 12.52 -16.98
N LYS A 166 2.97 11.24 -17.17
CA LYS A 166 4.32 10.74 -17.43
C LYS A 166 4.27 9.67 -18.52
N CYS A 167 5.39 9.47 -19.17
CA CYS A 167 5.54 8.45 -20.22
C CYS A 167 5.48 7.04 -19.62
N ASP A 168 4.93 6.11 -20.38
CA ASP A 168 4.98 4.69 -20.07
C ASP A 168 6.38 4.14 -20.40
N PRO A 169 7.16 3.68 -19.41
CA PRO A 169 8.50 3.18 -19.64
C PRO A 169 8.53 1.86 -20.39
N LEU A 170 7.45 1.08 -20.38
CA LEU A 170 7.42 -0.26 -20.98
C LEU A 170 7.09 -0.23 -22.49
N THR A 171 6.48 0.85 -22.96
CA THR A 171 6.13 1.04 -24.38
C THR A 171 6.94 2.12 -25.07
N THR A 172 7.85 2.79 -24.34
CA THR A 172 8.72 3.82 -24.91
C THR A 172 9.75 3.19 -25.83
N GLU A 173 9.78 3.63 -27.07
CA GLU A 173 10.75 3.23 -28.11
C GLU A 173 12.00 4.12 -28.06
N GLU A 174 13.07 3.65 -28.70
CA GLU A 174 14.39 4.29 -28.70
C GLU A 174 14.35 5.75 -29.14
N ASP A 175 13.72 6.03 -30.28
CA ASP A 175 13.63 7.40 -30.81
C ASP A 175 12.89 8.35 -29.87
N ALA A 176 11.83 7.85 -29.22
CA ALA A 176 11.11 8.64 -28.21
C ALA A 176 11.98 8.90 -26.98
N PHE A 177 12.68 7.86 -26.49
CA PHE A 177 13.59 7.99 -25.35
C PHE A 177 14.69 9.02 -25.63
N ARG A 178 15.35 8.96 -26.81
CA ARG A 178 16.39 9.91 -27.22
C ARG A 178 15.87 11.34 -27.30
N ARG A 179 14.69 11.56 -27.88
CA ARG A 179 14.03 12.89 -27.91
C ARG A 179 13.74 13.42 -26.51
N LEU A 180 13.29 12.58 -25.60
CA LEU A 180 13.03 12.96 -24.20
C LEU A 180 14.34 13.31 -23.49
N LEU A 181 15.40 12.51 -23.69
CA LEU A 181 16.71 12.75 -23.10
C LEU A 181 17.33 14.07 -23.62
N ALA A 182 17.22 14.35 -24.93
CA ALA A 182 17.73 15.58 -25.54
C ALA A 182 17.02 16.85 -25.01
N ARG A 183 15.81 16.75 -24.47
CA ARG A 183 15.08 17.86 -23.85
C ARG A 183 15.38 18.03 -22.37
N ARG A 184 16.16 17.14 -21.77
CA ARG A 184 16.54 17.23 -20.37
C ARG A 184 17.39 18.47 -20.13
N PRO A 185 17.16 19.23 -19.04
CA PRO A 185 18.10 20.28 -18.62
C PRO A 185 19.48 19.67 -18.30
N GLU A 186 20.55 20.24 -18.82
CA GLU A 186 21.92 19.71 -18.70
C GLU A 186 22.33 19.49 -17.23
N ASP A 187 21.93 20.38 -16.32
CA ASP A 187 22.23 20.30 -14.89
C ASP A 187 21.37 19.27 -14.11
N SER A 188 20.34 18.69 -14.73
CA SER A 188 19.47 17.74 -14.05
C SER A 188 20.14 16.37 -13.95
N PRO A 189 20.27 15.76 -12.74
CA PRO A 189 20.75 14.39 -12.61
C PRO A 189 19.87 13.39 -13.40
N LEU A 190 20.50 12.36 -13.99
CA LEU A 190 19.81 11.39 -14.82
C LEU A 190 18.79 10.55 -14.06
N ASP A 191 19.06 10.20 -12.79
CA ASP A 191 18.12 9.48 -11.95
C ASP A 191 16.84 10.28 -11.73
N ARG A 192 16.97 11.59 -11.48
CA ARG A 192 15.84 12.49 -11.32
C ARG A 192 15.05 12.66 -12.61
N TRP A 193 15.74 12.81 -13.73
CA TRP A 193 15.10 12.89 -15.03
C TRP A 193 14.29 11.61 -15.35
N LEU A 194 14.84 10.42 -15.08
CA LEU A 194 14.10 9.16 -15.25
C LEU A 194 12.82 9.13 -14.41
N MET A 195 12.91 9.54 -13.15
CA MET A 195 11.74 9.58 -12.25
C MET A 195 10.69 10.62 -12.68
N ASP A 196 11.11 11.76 -13.20
CA ASP A 196 10.21 12.84 -13.60
C ASP A 196 9.55 12.58 -14.95
N THR A 197 10.24 11.85 -15.85
CA THR A 197 9.80 11.57 -17.20
C THR A 197 8.89 10.34 -17.27
N PHE A 198 9.23 9.28 -16.54
CA PHE A 198 8.56 7.98 -16.65
C PHE A 198 7.73 7.66 -15.41
N THR A 199 6.55 7.04 -15.64
CA THR A 199 5.75 6.48 -14.54
C THR A 199 6.39 5.22 -13.99
N ALA A 200 6.05 4.84 -12.76
CA ALA A 200 6.49 3.60 -12.10
C ALA A 200 8.03 3.40 -12.00
N ILE A 201 8.84 4.42 -12.19
CA ILE A 201 10.28 4.40 -11.93
C ILE A 201 10.57 5.00 -10.56
N PRO A 202 10.79 4.16 -9.52
CA PRO A 202 11.14 4.63 -8.18
C PRO A 202 12.62 5.03 -8.07
N PRO A 203 13.02 5.76 -7.02
CA PRO A 203 14.41 6.19 -6.83
C PRO A 203 15.44 5.04 -6.84
N LEU A 204 15.08 3.88 -6.29
CA LEU A 204 15.96 2.71 -6.27
C LEU A 204 16.32 2.26 -7.69
N LEU A 205 15.30 2.12 -8.55
CA LEU A 205 15.47 1.71 -9.94
C LEU A 205 16.21 2.78 -10.76
N ALA A 206 15.78 4.05 -10.64
CA ALA A 206 16.41 5.13 -11.38
C ALA A 206 17.92 5.21 -11.13
N ARG A 207 18.33 5.16 -9.86
CA ARG A 207 19.74 5.16 -9.47
C ARG A 207 20.47 3.91 -9.92
N GLU A 208 19.82 2.75 -9.90
CA GLU A 208 20.41 1.51 -10.38
C GLU A 208 20.69 1.56 -11.88
N LEU A 209 19.75 2.06 -12.69
CA LEU A 209 19.92 2.23 -14.13
C LEU A 209 21.08 3.19 -14.43
N VAL A 210 21.14 4.32 -13.74
CA VAL A 210 22.22 5.30 -13.89
C VAL A 210 23.56 4.72 -13.43
N CYS A 211 23.60 4.03 -12.29
CA CYS A 211 24.81 3.39 -11.78
C CYS A 211 25.36 2.33 -12.74
N ARG A 212 24.50 1.52 -13.33
CA ARG A 212 24.92 0.51 -14.34
C ARG A 212 25.45 1.15 -15.62
N THR A 213 24.99 2.34 -15.95
CA THR A 213 25.41 3.07 -17.15
C THR A 213 26.70 3.85 -16.92
N CYS A 214 26.77 4.59 -15.78
CA CYS A 214 27.80 5.60 -15.53
C CYS A 214 28.78 5.24 -14.41
N GLY A 215 28.53 4.18 -13.62
CA GLY A 215 29.31 3.82 -12.44
C GLY A 215 28.98 4.63 -11.18
N GLU A 216 28.12 5.65 -11.28
CA GLU A 216 27.64 6.51 -10.17
C GLU A 216 26.14 6.71 -10.25
N THR A 217 25.48 7.04 -9.13
CA THR A 217 24.02 7.06 -9.03
C THR A 217 23.36 8.38 -9.41
N ASP A 218 24.13 9.47 -9.46
CA ASP A 218 23.68 10.85 -9.67
C ASP A 218 24.38 11.55 -10.83
N ALA A 219 24.88 10.75 -11.79
CA ALA A 219 25.50 11.24 -13.02
C ALA A 219 24.59 12.25 -13.74
N ARG A 220 25.21 13.27 -14.31
CA ARG A 220 24.51 14.35 -15.06
C ARG A 220 24.71 14.23 -16.56
N SER A 221 25.65 13.42 -16.99
CA SER A 221 25.94 13.19 -18.39
C SER A 221 26.23 11.71 -18.65
N THR A 222 25.90 11.25 -19.81
CA THR A 222 26.17 9.87 -20.26
C THR A 222 26.08 9.80 -21.77
N ASP A 223 26.64 8.74 -22.33
CA ASP A 223 26.37 8.36 -23.70
C ASP A 223 24.90 7.90 -23.83
N PRO A 224 24.10 8.55 -24.71
CA PRO A 224 22.69 8.20 -24.89
C PRO A 224 22.44 6.75 -25.30
N ASP A 225 23.35 6.15 -26.04
CA ASP A 225 23.22 4.77 -26.54
C ASP A 225 23.38 3.79 -25.39
N THR A 226 24.35 4.00 -24.52
CA THR A 226 24.58 3.17 -23.34
C THR A 226 23.42 3.26 -22.34
N LEU A 227 22.88 4.47 -22.13
CA LEU A 227 21.73 4.64 -21.24
C LEU A 227 20.49 3.95 -21.81
N TRP A 228 20.24 4.10 -23.11
CA TRP A 228 19.15 3.40 -23.77
C TRP A 228 19.29 1.88 -23.67
N GLN A 229 20.45 1.32 -23.95
CA GLN A 229 20.68 -0.13 -23.83
C GLN A 229 20.39 -0.64 -22.43
N THR A 230 20.84 0.07 -21.38
CA THR A 230 20.58 -0.28 -20.00
C THR A 230 19.08 -0.21 -19.68
N PHE A 231 18.40 0.85 -20.11
CA PHE A 231 16.97 1.05 -19.94
C PHE A 231 16.17 -0.04 -20.69
N HIS A 232 16.50 -0.30 -21.94
CA HIS A 232 15.83 -1.31 -22.77
C HIS A 232 16.03 -2.73 -22.23
N THR A 233 17.21 -3.06 -21.72
CA THR A 233 17.46 -4.34 -21.06
C THR A 233 16.54 -4.55 -19.86
N TRP A 234 16.38 -3.53 -19.01
CA TRP A 234 15.44 -3.56 -17.90
C TRP A 234 13.97 -3.65 -18.40
N GLN A 235 13.60 -2.87 -19.42
CA GLN A 235 12.27 -2.90 -20.04
C GLN A 235 11.91 -4.33 -20.50
N GLN A 236 12.81 -5.00 -21.21
CA GLN A 236 12.64 -6.39 -21.66
C GLN A 236 12.48 -7.36 -20.48
N GLN A 237 13.29 -7.22 -19.43
CA GLN A 237 13.17 -8.05 -18.21
C GLN A 237 11.79 -7.95 -17.58
N VAL A 238 11.23 -6.74 -17.51
CA VAL A 238 9.89 -6.51 -16.95
C VAL A 238 8.80 -7.10 -17.87
N GLN A 239 8.89 -6.86 -19.19
CA GLN A 239 7.92 -7.38 -20.16
C GLN A 239 7.90 -8.92 -20.19
N GLU A 240 9.05 -9.57 -20.10
CA GLU A 240 9.17 -11.03 -20.01
C GLU A 240 8.80 -11.58 -18.62
N GLY A 241 8.63 -10.71 -17.64
CA GLY A 241 8.31 -11.08 -16.26
C GLY A 241 9.46 -11.81 -15.56
N ARG A 242 10.70 -11.48 -15.91
CA ARG A 242 11.91 -11.99 -15.25
C ARG A 242 12.19 -11.18 -13.99
N PHE A 243 11.52 -11.56 -12.90
CA PHE A 243 11.65 -10.90 -11.61
C PHE A 243 12.49 -11.72 -10.64
N LEU A 244 13.30 -11.02 -9.83
CA LEU A 244 14.16 -11.61 -8.81
C LEU A 244 13.82 -11.01 -7.44
N PRO A 245 13.18 -11.76 -6.52
CA PRO A 245 12.94 -11.28 -5.15
C PRO A 245 14.26 -11.11 -4.40
N GLN A 246 14.66 -9.88 -4.10
CA GLN A 246 15.91 -9.58 -3.43
C GLN A 246 15.69 -8.64 -2.25
N LEU A 247 16.14 -9.06 -1.07
CA LEU A 247 16.21 -8.25 0.15
C LEU A 247 17.54 -7.52 0.21
N LEU A 248 17.46 -6.23 0.51
CA LEU A 248 18.62 -5.37 0.74
C LEU A 248 18.80 -5.16 2.25
N GLU A 249 19.92 -5.63 2.78
CA GLU A 249 20.25 -5.55 4.21
C GLU A 249 21.40 -4.59 4.43
N ARG A 250 21.24 -3.68 5.38
CA ARG A 250 22.29 -2.79 5.87
C ARG A 250 22.58 -3.12 7.33
N GLU A 251 23.82 -3.39 7.65
CA GLU A 251 24.24 -3.77 9.03
C GLU A 251 23.40 -4.93 9.60
N GLY A 252 23.09 -5.94 8.77
CA GLY A 252 22.30 -7.10 9.14
C GLY A 252 20.82 -6.83 9.39
N ARG A 253 20.30 -5.67 8.98
CA ARG A 253 18.87 -5.31 9.12
C ARG A 253 18.23 -5.06 7.76
N PRO A 254 17.00 -5.56 7.53
CA PRO A 254 16.24 -5.28 6.32
C PRO A 254 16.07 -3.78 6.10
N ALA A 255 16.68 -3.25 5.04
CA ALA A 255 16.61 -1.83 4.67
C ALA A 255 15.59 -1.57 3.56
N ASP A 256 15.65 -2.36 2.48
CA ASP A 256 14.79 -2.25 1.32
C ASP A 256 14.64 -3.61 0.63
N PHE A 257 13.88 -3.69 -0.45
CA PHE A 257 13.79 -4.87 -1.32
C PHE A 257 13.58 -4.46 -2.77
N SER A 258 13.88 -5.39 -3.68
CA SER A 258 13.79 -5.16 -5.11
C SER A 258 13.24 -6.40 -5.82
N TYR A 259 12.76 -6.20 -7.05
CA TYR A 259 12.40 -7.26 -8.00
C TYR A 259 13.49 -7.51 -9.06
N PHE A 260 14.63 -6.85 -8.94
CA PHE A 260 15.79 -6.94 -9.85
C PHE A 260 17.08 -6.90 -9.02
N PRO A 261 18.23 -7.40 -9.56
CA PRO A 261 19.51 -7.31 -8.88
C PRO A 261 19.93 -5.85 -8.65
N VAL A 262 20.33 -5.50 -7.44
CA VAL A 262 20.80 -4.15 -7.07
C VAL A 262 22.30 -4.17 -6.83
N THR A 263 23.03 -3.28 -7.50
CA THR A 263 24.51 -3.19 -7.45
C THR A 263 25.01 -1.83 -6.97
N GLN A 264 24.20 -0.78 -7.03
CA GLN A 264 24.54 0.61 -6.73
C GLN A 264 25.15 0.87 -5.35
N TYR A 265 24.95 -0.02 -4.41
CA TYR A 265 25.43 0.18 -3.03
C TYR A 265 26.78 -0.49 -2.76
N GLY A 266 27.32 -1.27 -3.71
CA GLY A 266 28.55 -2.02 -3.52
C GLY A 266 28.54 -2.87 -2.24
N PRO A 267 29.66 -2.95 -1.50
CA PRO A 267 29.76 -3.78 -0.29
C PRO A 267 29.02 -3.25 0.94
N SER A 268 28.44 -2.04 0.87
CA SER A 268 27.72 -1.43 2.00
C SER A 268 26.35 -2.04 2.25
N VAL A 269 25.83 -2.81 1.31
CA VAL A 269 24.54 -3.51 1.39
C VAL A 269 24.72 -4.96 1.00
N THR A 270 24.23 -5.86 1.84
CA THR A 270 24.15 -7.29 1.54
C THR A 270 22.83 -7.57 0.83
N CYS A 271 22.91 -8.24 -0.31
CA CYS A 271 21.76 -8.64 -1.10
C CYS A 271 21.46 -10.12 -0.88
N ARG A 272 20.27 -10.42 -0.37
CA ARG A 272 19.78 -11.79 -0.15
C ARG A 272 18.61 -12.08 -1.07
N THR A 273 18.74 -13.14 -1.90
CA THR A 273 17.70 -13.59 -2.82
C THR A 273 16.74 -14.55 -2.12
N TYR A 274 15.46 -14.47 -2.49
CA TYR A 274 14.38 -15.35 -2.04
C TYR A 274 13.81 -16.15 -3.21
N ASP A 275 13.17 -17.27 -2.92
CA ASP A 275 12.47 -18.07 -3.92
C ASP A 275 11.15 -17.42 -4.36
N THR A 276 10.50 -16.68 -3.44
CA THR A 276 9.20 -16.06 -3.68
C THR A 276 9.12 -14.64 -3.07
N PHE A 277 8.31 -13.78 -3.69
CA PHE A 277 7.98 -12.48 -3.13
C PHE A 277 7.18 -12.60 -1.82
N ALA A 278 6.37 -13.64 -1.68
CA ALA A 278 5.62 -13.90 -0.45
C ALA A 278 6.55 -14.04 0.76
N GLN A 279 7.60 -14.85 0.66
CA GLN A 279 8.61 -15.02 1.71
C GLN A 279 9.39 -13.72 1.98
N LEU A 280 9.86 -13.07 0.91
CA LEU A 280 10.56 -11.79 1.00
C LEU A 280 9.74 -10.75 1.79
N LEU A 281 8.46 -10.59 1.44
CA LEU A 281 7.59 -9.60 2.06
C LEU A 281 7.23 -9.95 3.51
N ASP A 282 7.02 -11.23 3.82
CA ASP A 282 6.83 -11.67 5.20
C ASP A 282 8.05 -11.32 6.06
N ASP A 283 9.27 -11.66 5.63
CA ASP A 283 10.50 -11.37 6.36
C ASP A 283 10.76 -9.87 6.50
N PHE A 284 10.58 -9.12 5.40
CA PHE A 284 10.81 -7.67 5.41
C PHE A 284 9.87 -6.91 6.34
N TYR A 285 8.59 -7.30 6.38
CA TYR A 285 7.58 -6.57 7.14
C TYR A 285 7.37 -7.07 8.57
N GLN A 286 7.81 -8.28 8.92
CA GLN A 286 7.58 -8.87 10.25
C GLN A 286 8.05 -7.98 11.40
N GLY A 287 9.30 -7.55 11.39
CA GLY A 287 9.84 -6.68 12.44
C GLY A 287 9.24 -5.28 12.44
N ARG A 288 8.94 -4.74 11.24
CA ARG A 288 8.35 -3.42 11.07
C ARG A 288 6.91 -3.36 11.57
N GLU A 289 6.10 -4.37 11.29
CA GLU A 289 4.72 -4.45 11.80
C GLU A 289 4.68 -4.53 13.33
N GLN A 290 5.60 -5.26 13.93
CA GLN A 290 5.67 -5.35 15.39
C GLN A 290 6.03 -4.00 16.02
N ALA A 291 6.99 -3.28 15.44
CA ALA A 291 7.35 -1.93 15.89
C ALA A 291 6.18 -0.94 15.70
N ASP A 292 5.48 -0.99 14.57
CA ASP A 292 4.31 -0.13 14.31
C ASP A 292 3.15 -0.44 15.26
N ARG A 293 2.89 -1.71 15.57
CA ARG A 293 1.89 -2.12 16.57
C ARG A 293 2.19 -1.57 17.96
N VAL A 294 3.45 -1.65 18.39
CA VAL A 294 3.88 -1.11 19.69
C VAL A 294 3.71 0.40 19.71
N ARG A 295 4.12 1.08 18.63
CA ARG A 295 3.94 2.53 18.50
C ARG A 295 2.46 2.93 18.52
N GLN A 296 1.60 2.22 17.79
CA GLN A 296 0.17 2.50 17.75
C GLN A 296 -0.49 2.33 19.12
N LYS A 297 -0.21 1.19 19.81
CA LYS A 297 -0.70 0.97 21.19
C LYS A 297 -0.22 2.06 22.14
N GLY A 298 1.03 2.49 22.04
CA GLY A 298 1.57 3.59 22.82
C GLY A 298 0.83 4.92 22.57
N GLN A 299 0.56 5.24 21.30
CA GLN A 299 -0.22 6.43 20.94
C GLN A 299 -1.65 6.38 21.43
N ASP A 300 -2.31 5.22 21.35
CA ASP A 300 -3.69 5.04 21.82
C ASP A 300 -3.78 5.18 23.35
N LEU A 301 -2.81 4.63 24.09
CA LEU A 301 -2.68 4.82 25.54
C LEU A 301 -2.45 6.29 25.89
N MET A 302 -1.56 6.99 25.19
CA MET A 302 -1.31 8.42 25.41
C MET A 302 -2.57 9.27 25.14
N LYS A 303 -3.31 8.98 24.08
CA LYS A 303 -4.59 9.66 23.80
C LYS A 303 -5.62 9.41 24.90
N ALA A 304 -5.75 8.16 25.35
CA ALA A 304 -6.68 7.81 26.45
C ALA A 304 -6.31 8.52 27.76
N ALA A 305 -5.01 8.52 28.12
CA ALA A 305 -4.52 9.21 29.31
C ALA A 305 -4.72 10.73 29.23
N THR A 306 -4.43 11.33 28.07
CA THR A 306 -4.65 12.77 27.84
C THR A 306 -6.13 13.12 27.95
N ALA A 307 -7.02 12.35 27.34
CA ALA A 307 -8.47 12.56 27.42
C ALA A 307 -9.00 12.42 28.84
N ALA A 308 -8.48 11.45 29.61
CA ALA A 308 -8.82 11.27 31.02
C ALA A 308 -8.35 12.46 31.87
N ARG A 309 -7.10 12.91 31.70
CA ARG A 309 -6.55 14.09 32.37
C ARG A 309 -7.38 15.35 32.05
N ASP A 310 -7.72 15.57 30.79
CA ASP A 310 -8.47 16.77 30.38
C ASP A 310 -9.94 16.74 30.89
N ARG A 311 -10.51 15.54 31.06
CA ARG A 311 -11.82 15.36 31.72
C ARG A 311 -11.74 15.74 33.19
N VAL A 312 -10.73 15.25 33.89
CA VAL A 312 -10.53 15.58 35.32
C VAL A 312 -10.26 17.06 35.53
N ARG A 313 -9.41 17.67 34.66
CA ARG A 313 -9.15 19.13 34.71
C ARG A 313 -10.43 19.95 34.55
N ARG A 314 -11.28 19.60 33.57
CA ARG A 314 -12.57 20.29 33.37
C ARG A 314 -13.48 20.14 34.55
N LYS A 315 -13.53 18.94 35.16
CA LYS A 315 -14.34 18.72 36.37
C LYS A 315 -13.82 19.53 37.57
N LEU A 316 -12.50 19.58 37.76
CA LEU A 316 -11.88 20.37 38.82
C LEU A 316 -12.19 21.85 38.64
N ALA A 317 -11.98 22.42 37.48
CA ALA A 317 -12.27 23.83 37.19
C ALA A 317 -13.76 24.20 37.43
N LEU A 318 -14.69 23.26 37.14
CA LEU A 318 -16.10 23.45 37.43
C LEU A 318 -16.36 23.48 38.95
N GLN A 319 -15.77 22.53 39.69
CA GLN A 319 -15.91 22.46 41.16
C GLN A 319 -15.29 23.68 41.86
N GLU A 320 -14.14 24.17 41.40
CA GLU A 320 -13.51 25.38 41.90
C GLU A 320 -14.42 26.60 41.69
N LYS A 321 -15.06 26.70 40.52
CA LYS A 321 -16.02 27.78 40.22
C LYS A 321 -17.27 27.70 41.09
N GLU A 322 -17.82 26.51 41.29
CA GLU A 322 -18.96 26.26 42.15
C GLU A 322 -18.63 26.57 43.63
N TYR A 323 -17.43 26.19 44.07
CA TYR A 323 -16.95 26.46 45.45
C TYR A 323 -16.79 27.98 45.69
N ALA A 324 -16.16 28.71 44.75
CA ALA A 324 -16.04 30.16 44.81
C ALA A 324 -17.43 30.86 44.88
N ALA A 325 -18.36 30.41 44.02
CA ALA A 325 -19.71 30.94 44.00
C ALA A 325 -20.52 30.63 45.33
N ALA A 326 -20.19 29.52 45.97
CA ALA A 326 -20.79 29.17 47.26
C ALA A 326 -20.25 30.05 48.42
N GLN A 327 -18.94 30.36 48.41
CA GLN A 327 -18.33 31.28 49.36
C GLN A 327 -18.90 32.69 49.28
N ASP A 328 -19.15 33.20 48.08
CA ASP A 328 -19.76 34.52 47.86
C ASP A 328 -21.19 34.62 48.37
N ARG A 329 -21.90 33.50 48.61
CA ARG A 329 -23.27 33.44 49.14
C ARG A 329 -23.33 33.32 50.66
N GLU A 330 -22.25 32.97 51.32
CA GLU A 330 -22.20 32.79 52.77
C GLU A 330 -22.48 34.09 53.55
N PRO A 331 -21.99 35.28 53.15
CA PRO A 331 -22.33 36.56 53.80
C PRO A 331 -23.81 36.91 53.65
N LEU A 332 -24.50 36.49 52.61
CA LEU A 332 -25.93 36.76 52.39
C LEU A 332 -26.87 35.87 53.25
N ARG A 333 -26.33 34.84 53.86
CA ARG A 333 -27.09 33.99 54.84
C ARG A 333 -27.07 34.52 56.24
N LEU A 334 -26.15 35.43 56.56
CA LEU A 334 -25.97 36.03 57.89
C LEU A 334 -26.56 37.44 58.01
N ALA A 335 -27.11 37.99 56.92
CA ALA A 335 -27.88 39.23 56.85
C ALA A 335 -29.39 38.90 56.79
#